data_99bbe3763663b43d1455da8b1fff24ec
#
_entry.id   99bbe3763663b43d1455da8b1fff24ec
#
_cell.length_a   1.000
_cell.length_b   1.000
_cell.length_c   1.000
_cell.angle_alpha   90.00
_cell.angle_beta   90.00
_cell.angle_gamma   90.00
#
_symmetry.space_group_name_H-M   'P 1'
#
loop_
_entity.id
_entity.type
_entity.pdbx_description
1 polymer ?
#
loop_
_entity_poly.entity_id
_entity_poly.type
_entity_poly.pdbx_seq_one_letter_code
_entity_poly.pdbx_strand_id
1 'polypeptide(L)' 'MLYRLKIVFVDNEEVEFKNTEKHGFSDDLELFELTAGDEVLVVPIKQIKYISCDSKIFKNK' A
#
# COMPACT_ATOMS: atom_id res chain seq x y z
N MET A 1 0.98 -6.29 -13.67
CA MET A 1 0.26 -5.05 -13.87
C MET A 1 0.57 -4.06 -12.77
N LEU A 2 0.84 -2.83 -13.14
CA LEU A 2 1.20 -1.83 -12.14
C LEU A 2 0.00 -0.95 -11.82
N TYR A 3 -0.07 -0.49 -10.59
CA TYR A 3 -1.18 0.36 -10.17
C TYR A 3 -0.71 1.40 -9.17
N ARG A 4 -1.52 2.42 -8.96
CA ARG A 4 -1.23 3.48 -8.04
C ARG A 4 -1.71 3.10 -6.63
N LEU A 5 -0.87 3.36 -5.65
CA LEU A 5 -1.26 3.12 -4.26
C LEU A 5 -0.67 4.24 -3.41
N LYS A 6 -1.49 4.82 -2.57
CA LYS A 6 -1.07 5.88 -1.68
C LYS A 6 -1.36 5.50 -0.24
N ILE A 7 -0.40 5.73 0.64
CA ILE A 7 -0.56 5.48 2.06
C ILE A 7 -0.54 6.81 2.78
N VAL A 8 -1.54 7.04 3.63
CA VAL A 8 -1.59 8.23 4.46
C VAL A 8 -1.36 7.78 5.89
N PHE A 9 -0.38 8.36 6.54
CA PHE A 9 0.02 7.97 7.89
C PHE A 9 -0.74 8.79 8.94
N VAL A 10 -0.72 8.31 10.17
CA VAL A 10 -1.48 8.96 11.25
C VAL A 10 -1.02 10.39 11.52
N ASP A 11 0.19 10.75 11.13
CA ASP A 11 0.68 12.11 11.30
C ASP A 11 0.39 12.96 10.07
N ASN A 12 -0.44 12.46 9.16
CA ASN A 12 -0.84 13.12 7.92
C ASN A 12 0.25 13.21 6.85
N GLU A 13 1.36 12.53 7.06
CA GLU A 13 2.35 12.37 6.00
C GLU A 13 1.80 11.37 5.01
N GLU A 14 2.22 11.44 3.77
CA GLU A 14 1.76 10.48 2.77
C GLU A 14 2.87 10.11 1.81
N VAL A 15 2.74 8.94 1.23
CA VAL A 15 3.64 8.47 0.20
C VAL A 15 2.80 7.80 -0.87
N GLU A 16 3.16 8.02 -2.12
CA GLU A 16 2.42 7.47 -3.24
C GLU A 16 3.36 6.75 -4.17
N PHE A 17 2.95 5.57 -4.62
CA PHE A 17 3.67 4.80 -5.61
C PHE A 17 2.77 4.62 -6.80
N LYS A 18 3.28 4.90 -7.99
CA LYS A 18 2.50 4.73 -9.21
C LYS A 18 2.82 3.42 -9.90
N ASN A 19 3.85 2.74 -9.44
CA ASN A 19 4.28 1.49 -10.07
C ASN A 19 4.21 0.32 -9.11
N THR A 20 3.17 0.25 -8.30
CA THR A 20 2.99 -0.83 -7.35
C THR A 20 2.70 -2.12 -8.09
N GLU A 21 3.42 -3.17 -7.76
CA GLU A 21 3.22 -4.47 -8.36
C GLU A 21 2.32 -5.34 -7.51
N LYS A 22 2.45 -5.25 -6.21
CA LYS A 22 1.61 -6.00 -5.30
C LYS A 22 1.69 -5.42 -3.90
N HIS A 23 0.72 -5.76 -3.10
CA HIS A 23 0.70 -5.32 -1.71
C HIS A 23 -0.04 -6.36 -0.88
N GLY A 24 0.10 -6.29 0.40
CA GLY A 24 -0.59 -7.22 1.28
C GLY A 24 -0.29 -6.93 2.73
N PHE A 25 -0.80 -7.80 3.59
CA PHE A 25 -0.61 -7.66 5.03
C PHE A 25 0.13 -8.89 5.55
N SER A 26 0.88 -8.71 6.63
CA SER A 26 1.54 -9.85 7.25
C SER A 26 0.48 -10.75 7.88
N ASP A 27 0.86 -11.98 8.19
CA ASP A 27 -0.07 -12.96 8.74
C ASP A 27 -0.73 -12.49 10.02
N ASP A 28 0.01 -11.75 10.85
CA ASP A 28 -0.53 -11.27 12.11
C ASP A 28 -1.21 -9.92 11.97
N LEU A 29 -1.32 -9.43 10.73
CA LEU A 29 -1.98 -8.16 10.43
C LEU A 29 -1.34 -6.97 11.11
N GLU A 30 -0.05 -7.05 11.40
CA GLU A 30 0.64 -5.94 12.03
C GLU A 30 1.45 -5.11 11.06
N LEU A 31 1.76 -5.65 9.90
CA LEU A 31 2.56 -4.95 8.90
C LEU A 31 1.86 -4.92 7.56
N PHE A 32 1.98 -3.80 6.88
CA PHE A 32 1.54 -3.66 5.51
C PHE A 32 2.79 -3.70 4.63
N GLU A 33 2.75 -4.45 3.55
CA GLU A 33 3.87 -4.61 2.66
C GLU A 33 3.51 -4.22 1.24
N LEU A 34 4.43 -3.60 0.54
CA LEU A 34 4.18 -3.14 -0.81
C LEU A 34 5.45 -3.33 -1.62
N THR A 35 5.31 -3.81 -2.84
CA THR A 35 6.43 -3.95 -3.76
C THR A 35 6.21 -3.01 -4.93
N ALA A 36 7.18 -2.17 -5.21
CA ALA A 36 7.11 -1.24 -6.32
C ALA A 36 8.50 -1.14 -6.94
N GLY A 37 8.65 -1.64 -8.15
CA GLY A 37 9.94 -1.65 -8.82
C GLY A 37 10.91 -2.50 -8.03
N ASP A 38 12.04 -1.90 -7.67
CA ASP A 38 13.05 -2.63 -6.93
C ASP A 38 12.93 -2.43 -5.43
N GLU A 39 11.87 -1.79 -4.98
CA GLU A 39 11.70 -1.48 -3.57
C GLU A 39 10.62 -2.31 -2.92
N VAL A 40 10.84 -2.66 -1.67
CA VAL A 40 9.82 -3.27 -0.84
C VAL A 40 9.65 -2.37 0.35
N LEU A 41 8.44 -1.89 0.58
CA LEU A 41 8.14 -1.03 1.70
C LEU A 41 7.38 -1.83 2.74
N VAL A 42 7.80 -1.74 3.98
CA VAL A 42 7.14 -2.44 5.09
C VAL A 42 6.77 -1.40 6.12
N VAL A 43 5.50 -1.30 6.46
CA VAL A 43 5.00 -0.25 7.34
C VAL A 43 4.14 -0.85 8.44
N PRO A 44 4.36 -0.47 9.69
CA PRO A 44 3.46 -0.93 10.76
C PRO A 44 2.06 -0.40 10.51
N ILE A 45 1.07 -1.26 10.61
CA ILE A 45 -0.31 -0.87 10.34
C ILE A 45 -0.77 0.22 11.29
N LYS A 46 -0.25 0.23 12.51
CA LYS A 46 -0.61 1.26 13.48
C LYS A 46 -0.29 2.66 13.02
N GLN A 47 0.64 2.80 12.09
CA GLN A 47 1.03 4.11 11.60
C GLN A 47 0.17 4.57 10.43
N ILE A 48 -0.69 3.73 9.94
CA ILE A 48 -1.44 4.02 8.73
C ILE A 48 -2.83 4.53 9.09
N LYS A 49 -3.18 5.69 8.53
CA LYS A 49 -4.50 6.23 8.69
C LYS A 49 -5.45 5.61 7.67
N TYR A 50 -5.05 5.59 6.41
CA TYR A 50 -5.80 4.88 5.38
C TYR A 50 -4.92 4.67 4.16
N ILE A 51 -5.39 3.81 3.28
CA ILE A 51 -4.69 3.49 2.04
C ILE A 51 -5.67 3.73 0.90
N SER A 52 -5.18 4.39 -0.15
CA SER A 52 -5.98 4.67 -1.33
C SER A 52 -5.30 4.01 -2.51
N CYS A 53 -6.03 3.28 -3.33
CA CYS A 53 -5.42 2.68 -4.49
C CYS A 53 -6.36 2.72 -5.66
N ASP A 54 -5.84 2.35 -6.83
CA ASP A 54 -6.59 2.41 -8.06
C ASP A 54 -7.75 1.44 -7.96
N SER A 55 -8.95 1.92 -8.19
CA SER A 55 -10.12 1.08 -8.05
C SER A 55 -10.14 -0.08 -9.02
N LYS A 56 -9.36 -0.01 -10.08
CA LYS A 56 -9.32 -1.09 -11.05
C LYS A 56 -8.90 -2.41 -10.45
N ILE A 57 -8.09 -2.40 -9.41
CA ILE A 57 -7.62 -3.66 -8.86
C ILE A 57 -8.70 -4.38 -8.09
N PHE A 58 -9.84 -3.75 -7.87
CA PHE A 58 -10.94 -4.37 -7.16
C PHE A 58 -12.15 -4.62 -8.05
N LYS A 59 -12.02 -4.41 -9.34
CA LYS A 59 -13.17 -4.45 -10.20
C LYS A 59 -13.41 -5.74 -10.92
N ASN A 60 -12.76 -6.73 -10.68
CA ASN A 60 -12.89 -7.91 -11.47
C ASN A 60 -13.94 -8.82 -11.01
N LYS A 61 -15.01 -8.35 -10.64
CA LYS A 61 -16.07 -9.22 -10.18
C LYS A 61 -16.90 -9.77 -11.27
#